data_27ac27a648ea37ba8a8b2caef55a5066
#
_entry.id   27ac27a648ea37ba8a8b2caef55a5066
#
_cell.length_a   1.000
_cell.length_b   1.000
_cell.length_c   1.000
_cell.angle_alpha   90.00
_cell.angle_beta   90.00
_cell.angle_gamma   90.00
#
_symmetry.space_group_name_H-M   'P 1'
#
loop_
_entity.id
_entity.type
_entity.pdbx_description
1 polymer ?
#
loop_
_entity_poly.entity_id
_entity_poly.type
_entity_poly.pdbx_seq_one_letter_code
_entity_poly.pdbx_strand_id
1 'polypeptide(L)'
;MDYFLTSRLFAWFTLKVVGILPIKRTVRRGDDNPLEPCNQALRDGQILIIFPEGSRGEPEQMQSFKGGIARLAESNPTVPVIPVFLHGLGKALPKGEALLIPFFCDIFIGERLEWRGDRRSYMRTLDERMKQLADEGNFSTWV
;
A
#
# COMPACT_ATOMS: atom_id res chain seq x y z
N MET A 1 -11.36 -7.55 7.06
CA MET A 1 -9.97 -8.01 7.26
C MET A 1 -9.92 -9.48 7.69
N ASP A 2 -11.06 -10.01 7.99
CA ASP A 2 -11.16 -11.34 8.63
C ASP A 2 -11.04 -12.52 7.68
N TYR A 3 -11.06 -12.28 6.37
CA TYR A 3 -10.99 -13.33 5.35
C TYR A 3 -9.67 -14.14 5.39
N PHE A 4 -8.57 -13.48 5.71
CA PHE A 4 -7.24 -14.10 5.76
C PHE A 4 -6.94 -14.81 7.10
N LEU A 5 -7.75 -14.56 8.12
CA LEU A 5 -7.53 -15.10 9.46
C LEU A 5 -8.55 -16.20 9.85
N THR A 6 -9.47 -16.55 8.96
CA THR A 6 -10.52 -17.56 9.21
C THR A 6 -9.98 -19.00 9.29
N SER A 7 -8.88 -19.30 8.61
CA SER A 7 -8.19 -20.60 8.71
C SER A 7 -6.87 -20.44 9.45
N ARG A 8 -6.64 -21.24 10.51
CA ARG A 8 -5.39 -21.20 11.29
C ARG A 8 -4.15 -21.44 10.43
N LEU A 9 -4.23 -22.30 9.42
CA LEU A 9 -3.13 -22.59 8.51
C LEU A 9 -2.85 -21.40 7.57
N PHE A 10 -3.91 -20.76 7.06
CA PHE A 10 -3.81 -19.62 6.18
C PHE A 10 -3.33 -18.36 6.94
N ALA A 11 -3.79 -18.17 8.18
CA ALA A 11 -3.30 -17.12 9.06
C ALA A 11 -1.81 -17.29 9.38
N TRP A 12 -1.37 -18.53 9.66
CA TRP A 12 0.05 -18.82 9.86
C TRP A 12 0.88 -18.49 8.62
N PHE A 13 0.41 -18.91 7.45
CA PHE A 13 1.08 -18.64 6.18
C PHE A 13 1.19 -17.14 5.90
N THR A 14 0.10 -16.38 6.03
CA THR A 14 0.08 -14.94 5.78
C THR A 14 0.95 -14.14 6.76
N LEU A 15 0.96 -14.53 8.03
CA LEU A 15 1.74 -13.84 9.06
C LEU A 15 3.22 -14.24 9.07
N LYS A 16 3.54 -15.52 8.80
CA LYS A 16 4.91 -16.05 8.94
C LYS A 16 5.66 -16.15 7.62
N VAL A 17 4.98 -16.44 6.53
CA VAL A 17 5.62 -16.61 5.21
C VAL A 17 5.50 -15.33 4.39
N VAL A 18 4.30 -14.73 4.32
CA VAL A 18 4.09 -13.48 3.57
C VAL A 18 4.50 -12.25 4.37
N GLY A 19 4.56 -12.34 5.72
CA GLY A 19 4.98 -11.23 6.57
C GLY A 19 3.94 -10.12 6.69
N ILE A 20 2.64 -10.43 6.58
CA ILE A 20 1.59 -9.41 6.72
C ILE A 20 1.59 -8.85 8.14
N LEU A 21 1.74 -7.53 8.26
CA LEU A 21 1.62 -6.83 9.53
C LEU A 21 0.14 -6.48 9.79
N PRO A 22 -0.47 -7.02 10.86
CA PRO A 22 -1.84 -6.69 11.21
C PRO A 22 -1.93 -5.27 11.78
N ILE A 23 -2.66 -4.39 11.12
CA ILE A 23 -2.90 -3.01 11.58
C ILE A 23 -4.34 -2.89 12.09
N LYS A 24 -4.51 -2.41 13.33
CA LYS A 24 -5.83 -2.12 13.90
C LYS A 24 -6.47 -0.94 13.15
N ARG A 25 -7.65 -1.14 12.56
CA ARG A 25 -8.38 -0.09 11.82
C ARG A 25 -9.09 0.91 12.73
N THR A 26 -9.51 0.45 13.90
CA THR A 26 -10.24 1.27 14.88
C THR A 26 -9.33 1.56 16.07
N VAL A 27 -8.96 2.82 16.21
CA VAL A 27 -8.16 3.31 17.34
C VAL A 27 -9.13 3.94 18.34
N ARG A 28 -9.20 3.41 19.56
CA ARG A 28 -9.89 4.08 20.68
C ARG A 28 -8.95 5.10 21.31
N ARG A 29 -9.52 6.13 21.93
CA ARG A 29 -8.72 7.10 22.71
C ARG A 29 -7.97 6.36 23.81
N GLY A 30 -6.63 6.34 23.75
CA GLY A 30 -5.77 5.61 24.67
C GLY A 30 -5.17 4.30 24.13
N ASP A 31 -5.52 3.88 22.93
CA ASP A 31 -4.88 2.74 22.27
C ASP A 31 -3.48 3.10 21.76
N ASP A 32 -2.61 2.08 21.70
CA ASP A 32 -1.29 2.17 21.12
C ASP A 32 -1.36 2.63 19.66
N ASN A 33 -0.30 3.28 19.19
CA ASN A 33 -0.16 3.73 17.80
C ASN A 33 -0.38 2.54 16.83
N PRO A 34 -1.42 2.57 15.97
CA PRO A 34 -1.70 1.45 15.06
C PRO A 34 -0.59 1.19 14.05
N LEU A 35 0.29 2.17 13.82
CA LEU A 35 1.44 2.04 12.92
C LEU A 35 2.72 1.57 13.65
N GLU A 36 2.65 1.30 14.95
CA GLU A 36 3.83 0.87 15.70
C GLU A 36 4.47 -0.42 15.17
N PRO A 37 3.71 -1.45 14.77
CA PRO A 37 4.31 -2.62 14.11
C PRO A 37 5.09 -2.27 12.84
N CYS A 38 4.60 -1.29 12.05
CA CYS A 38 5.29 -0.80 10.86
C CYS A 38 6.57 -0.04 11.21
N ASN A 39 6.51 0.84 12.22
CA ASN A 39 7.69 1.55 12.71
C ASN A 39 8.77 0.58 13.21
N GLN A 40 8.36 -0.45 13.95
CA GLN A 40 9.30 -1.46 14.43
C GLN A 40 9.96 -2.22 13.28
N ALA A 41 9.19 -2.65 12.29
CA ALA A 41 9.73 -3.33 11.11
C ALA A 41 10.76 -2.46 10.36
N LEU A 42 10.50 -1.16 10.21
CA LEU A 42 11.45 -0.23 9.61
C LEU A 42 12.71 -0.04 10.45
N ARG A 43 12.60 0.04 11.78
CA ARG A 43 13.75 0.09 12.69
C ARG A 43 14.61 -1.17 12.61
N ASP A 44 13.97 -2.33 12.37
CA ASP A 44 14.63 -3.62 12.19
C ASP A 44 15.25 -3.78 10.79
N GLY A 45 15.21 -2.73 9.95
CA GLY A 45 15.77 -2.73 8.60
C GLY A 45 14.95 -3.50 7.57
N GLN A 46 13.69 -3.77 7.86
CA GLN A 46 12.80 -4.47 6.93
C GLN A 46 12.22 -3.51 5.88
N ILE A 47 11.91 -4.05 4.71
CA ILE A 47 11.19 -3.34 3.65
C ILE A 47 9.69 -3.53 3.87
N LEU A 48 8.94 -2.42 3.88
CA LEU A 48 7.49 -2.44 3.94
C LEU A 48 6.88 -2.19 2.58
N ILE A 49 5.91 -3.02 2.20
CA ILE A 49 5.02 -2.78 1.07
C ILE A 49 3.69 -2.27 1.64
N ILE A 50 3.28 -1.08 1.21
CA ILE A 50 2.08 -0.42 1.71
C ILE A 50 1.17 -0.05 0.55
N PHE A 51 -0.11 -0.38 0.67
CA PHE A 51 -1.17 0.07 -0.23
C PHE A 51 -1.85 1.30 0.42
N PRO A 52 -1.51 2.52 0.00
CA PRO A 52 -1.93 3.73 0.73
C PRO A 52 -3.42 4.05 0.60
N GLU A 53 -4.12 3.43 -0.33
CA GLU A 53 -5.57 3.53 -0.46
C GLU A 53 -6.32 2.89 0.73
N GLY A 54 -5.72 1.89 1.38
CA GLY A 54 -6.24 1.22 2.56
C GLY A 54 -7.43 0.29 2.32
N SER A 55 -7.91 0.18 1.09
CA SER A 55 -8.96 -0.75 0.66
C SER A 55 -8.75 -1.15 -0.79
N ARG A 56 -9.34 -2.28 -1.20
CA ARG A 56 -9.44 -2.61 -2.62
C ARG A 56 -10.54 -1.72 -3.23
N GLY A 57 -10.15 -0.85 -4.17
CA GLY A 57 -11.04 -0.01 -4.96
C GLY A 57 -11.67 -0.75 -6.14
N GLU A 58 -12.21 0.03 -7.07
CA GLU A 58 -12.61 -0.49 -8.38
C GLU A 58 -11.36 -0.81 -9.21
N PRO A 59 -11.41 -1.84 -10.08
CA PRO A 59 -10.29 -2.19 -10.94
C PRO A 59 -9.79 -1.00 -11.76
N GLU A 60 -8.48 -0.85 -11.86
CA GLU A 60 -7.78 0.17 -12.66
C GLU A 60 -8.15 1.63 -12.31
N GLN A 61 -8.70 1.86 -11.11
CA GLN A 61 -9.00 3.20 -10.61
C GLN A 61 -8.22 3.49 -9.35
N MET A 62 -7.31 4.46 -9.42
CA MET A 62 -6.56 4.92 -8.27
C MET A 62 -7.45 5.73 -7.32
N GLN A 63 -7.46 5.35 -6.04
CA GLN A 63 -8.23 6.02 -5.00
C GLN A 63 -7.39 7.04 -4.22
N SER A 64 -8.07 7.86 -3.42
CA SER A 64 -7.37 8.81 -2.54
C SER A 64 -6.55 8.10 -1.47
N PHE A 65 -5.32 8.54 -1.25
CA PHE A 65 -4.41 7.96 -0.27
C PHE A 65 -4.75 8.36 1.16
N LYS A 66 -4.61 7.42 2.08
CA LYS A 66 -4.82 7.64 3.51
C LYS A 66 -3.56 8.26 4.14
N GLY A 67 -3.76 9.20 5.07
CA GLY A 67 -2.67 9.91 5.73
C GLY A 67 -1.72 9.06 6.60
N GLY A 68 -1.96 7.75 6.70
CA GLY A 68 -1.09 6.82 7.42
C GLY A 68 0.33 6.77 6.87
N ILE A 69 0.49 6.87 5.55
CA ILE A 69 1.81 6.87 4.91
C ILE A 69 2.63 8.11 5.29
N ALA A 70 2.01 9.29 5.39
CA ALA A 70 2.71 10.50 5.81
C ALA A 70 3.11 10.45 7.30
N ARG A 71 2.27 9.84 8.16
CA ARG A 71 2.63 9.63 9.58
C ARG A 71 3.80 8.67 9.72
N LEU A 72 3.85 7.63 8.88
CA LEU A 72 4.96 6.68 8.89
C LEU A 72 6.25 7.33 8.42
N ALA A 73 6.21 8.13 7.35
CA ALA A 73 7.35 8.90 6.86
C ALA A 73 7.86 9.92 7.89
N GLU A 74 6.95 10.61 8.59
CA GLU A 74 7.30 11.53 9.68
C GLU A 74 8.00 10.81 10.85
N SER A 75 7.53 9.62 11.21
CA SER A 75 8.16 8.82 12.28
C SER A 75 9.50 8.20 11.88
N ASN A 76 9.76 8.09 10.57
CA ASN A 76 10.96 7.47 10.01
C ASN A 76 11.55 8.34 8.89
N PRO A 77 12.02 9.56 9.19
CA PRO A 77 12.35 10.57 8.18
C PRO A 77 13.55 10.19 7.29
N THR A 78 14.39 9.27 7.71
CA THR A 78 15.53 8.77 6.96
C THR A 78 15.19 7.62 6.01
N VAL A 79 13.99 7.05 6.14
CA VAL A 79 13.52 5.95 5.30
C VAL A 79 12.76 6.53 4.10
N PRO A 80 13.27 6.35 2.87
CA PRO A 80 12.59 6.85 1.69
C PRO A 80 11.36 6.00 1.36
N VAL A 81 10.36 6.62 0.74
CA VAL A 81 9.24 5.93 0.12
C VAL A 81 9.45 5.90 -1.39
N ILE A 82 9.31 4.74 -1.99
CA ILE A 82 9.39 4.54 -3.43
C ILE A 82 7.97 4.32 -3.94
N PRO A 83 7.40 5.25 -4.71
CA PRO A 83 6.10 5.07 -5.36
C PRO A 83 6.20 3.95 -6.40
N VAL A 84 5.24 3.02 -6.36
CA VAL A 84 5.13 1.94 -7.34
C VAL A 84 3.68 1.88 -7.83
N PHE A 85 3.48 2.04 -9.13
CA PHE A 85 2.19 1.92 -9.76
C PHE A 85 2.09 0.56 -10.46
N LEU A 86 0.97 -0.13 -10.24
CA LEU A 86 0.69 -1.45 -10.81
C LEU A 86 -0.55 -1.35 -11.71
N HIS A 87 -0.42 -1.76 -12.97
CA HIS A 87 -1.52 -1.81 -13.92
C HIS A 87 -1.81 -3.26 -14.33
N GLY A 88 -3.08 -3.59 -14.58
CA GLY A 88 -3.52 -4.93 -15.01
C GLY A 88 -3.87 -5.89 -13.88
N LEU A 89 -3.53 -5.59 -12.62
CA LEU A 89 -3.83 -6.50 -11.49
C LEU A 89 -5.33 -6.66 -11.22
N GLY A 90 -6.13 -5.64 -11.48
CA GLY A 90 -7.59 -5.69 -11.29
C GLY A 90 -8.27 -6.77 -12.13
N LYS A 91 -7.66 -7.13 -13.28
CA LYS A 91 -8.14 -8.19 -14.17
C LYS A 91 -7.56 -9.56 -13.81
N ALA A 92 -6.35 -9.58 -13.26
CA ALA A 92 -5.70 -10.84 -12.88
C ALA A 92 -6.41 -11.52 -11.70
N LEU A 93 -6.98 -10.75 -10.77
CA LEU A 93 -7.75 -11.25 -9.64
C LEU A 93 -8.95 -10.34 -9.34
N PRO A 94 -10.06 -10.44 -10.08
CA PRO A 94 -11.25 -9.65 -9.85
C PRO A 94 -11.80 -9.84 -8.43
N LYS A 95 -12.43 -8.82 -7.89
CA LYS A 95 -13.03 -8.85 -6.55
C LYS A 95 -14.16 -9.89 -6.51
N GLY A 96 -14.00 -10.91 -5.65
CA GLY A 96 -14.99 -11.98 -5.51
C GLY A 96 -14.71 -13.24 -6.32
N GLU A 97 -13.73 -13.23 -7.18
CA GLU A 97 -13.28 -14.39 -7.96
C GLU A 97 -12.10 -15.09 -7.27
N ALA A 98 -12.11 -16.41 -7.28
CA ALA A 98 -11.01 -17.23 -6.75
C ALA A 98 -10.05 -17.71 -7.85
N LEU A 99 -10.35 -17.42 -9.11
CA LEU A 99 -9.57 -17.86 -10.26
C LEU A 99 -8.58 -16.77 -10.65
N LEU A 100 -7.29 -17.08 -10.56
CA LEU A 100 -6.23 -16.24 -11.09
C LEU A 100 -6.19 -16.38 -12.61
N ILE A 101 -6.51 -15.30 -13.32
CA ILE A 101 -6.40 -15.25 -14.77
C ILE A 101 -5.04 -14.64 -15.11
N PRO A 102 -4.19 -15.32 -15.93
CA PRO A 102 -2.89 -14.77 -16.29
C PRO A 102 -3.09 -13.55 -17.22
N PHE A 103 -2.94 -12.36 -16.67
CA PHE A 103 -2.90 -11.11 -17.42
C PHE A 103 -1.49 -10.50 -17.34
N PHE A 104 -1.16 -9.68 -18.33
CA PHE A 104 0.02 -8.84 -18.25
C PHE A 104 -0.17 -7.82 -17.13
N CYS A 105 0.84 -7.67 -16.31
CA CYS A 105 0.92 -6.66 -15.26
C CYS A 105 2.12 -5.77 -15.53
N ASP A 106 1.87 -4.49 -15.68
CA ASP A 106 2.91 -3.49 -15.83
C ASP A 106 3.23 -2.87 -14.46
N ILE A 107 4.51 -2.70 -14.19
CA ILE A 107 5.03 -2.14 -12.93
C ILE A 107 5.85 -0.91 -13.25
N PHE A 108 5.42 0.26 -12.77
CA PHE A 108 6.12 1.53 -12.89
C PHE A 108 6.69 1.92 -11.55
N ILE A 109 8.00 2.18 -11.51
CA ILE A 109 8.73 2.51 -10.29
C ILE A 109 9.19 3.95 -10.38
N GLY A 110 8.72 4.79 -9.46
CA GLY A 110 9.05 6.20 -9.40
C GLY A 110 10.30 6.48 -8.58
N GLU A 111 10.73 7.75 -8.62
CA GLU A 111 11.82 8.22 -7.80
C GLU A 111 11.45 8.22 -6.31
N ARG A 112 12.45 7.99 -5.46
CA ARG A 112 12.30 8.02 -4.02
C ARG A 112 11.75 9.35 -3.52
N LEU A 113 10.83 9.29 -2.57
CA LEU A 113 10.26 10.42 -1.87
C LEU A 113 10.79 10.44 -0.44
N GLU A 114 11.37 11.57 -0.04
CA GLU A 114 11.93 11.78 1.30
C GLU A 114 11.00 12.67 2.13
N TRP A 115 10.99 12.45 3.44
CA TRP A 115 10.26 13.33 4.35
C TRP A 115 10.93 14.72 4.44
N ARG A 116 10.12 15.78 4.30
CA ARG A 116 10.59 17.18 4.33
C ARG A 116 9.85 18.05 5.37
N GLY A 117 9.28 17.43 6.39
CA GLY A 117 8.74 18.14 7.54
C GLY A 117 7.27 18.56 7.46
N ASP A 118 6.59 18.39 6.31
CA ASP A 118 5.17 18.75 6.16
C ASP A 118 4.32 17.63 5.56
N ARG A 119 3.32 17.16 6.30
CA ARG A 119 2.43 16.08 5.87
C ARG A 119 1.59 16.43 4.64
N ARG A 120 1.09 17.66 4.54
CA ARG A 120 0.24 18.06 3.41
C ARG A 120 1.04 18.12 2.12
N SER A 121 2.21 18.72 2.17
CA SER A 121 3.12 18.77 1.03
C SER A 121 3.58 17.38 0.63
N TYR A 122 3.90 16.52 1.60
CA TYR A 122 4.30 15.13 1.35
C TYR A 122 3.21 14.34 0.64
N MET A 123 1.96 14.39 1.13
CA MET A 123 0.83 13.70 0.51
C MET A 123 0.54 14.21 -0.90
N ARG A 124 0.63 15.52 -1.12
CA ARG A 124 0.47 16.11 -2.46
C ARG A 124 1.54 15.60 -3.42
N THR A 125 2.80 15.62 -3.02
CA THR A 125 3.91 15.14 -3.85
C THR A 125 3.76 13.65 -4.16
N LEU A 126 3.33 12.83 -3.19
CA LEU A 126 3.07 11.41 -3.42
C LEU A 126 1.95 11.20 -4.43
N ASP A 127 0.84 11.94 -4.32
CA ASP A 127 -0.28 11.87 -5.24
C ASP A 127 0.11 12.30 -6.67
N GLU A 128 0.87 13.39 -6.80
CA GLU A 128 1.40 13.87 -8.07
C GLU A 128 2.33 12.83 -8.74
N ARG A 129 3.24 12.22 -7.96
CA ARG A 129 4.15 11.17 -8.45
C ARG A 129 3.40 9.92 -8.91
N MET A 130 2.40 9.48 -8.14
CA MET A 130 1.61 8.32 -8.51
C MET A 130 0.79 8.58 -9.79
N LYS A 131 0.24 9.79 -9.97
CA LYS A 131 -0.45 10.18 -11.21
C LYS A 131 0.51 10.19 -12.40
N GLN A 132 1.71 10.74 -12.25
CA GLN A 132 2.74 10.71 -13.29
C GLN A 132 3.06 9.28 -13.72
N LEU A 133 3.25 8.34 -12.77
CA LEU A 133 3.50 6.93 -13.08
C LEU A 133 2.32 6.27 -13.80
N ALA A 134 1.09 6.62 -13.43
CA ALA A 134 -0.10 6.13 -14.11
C ALA A 134 -0.18 6.66 -15.56
N ASP A 135 0.21 7.91 -15.79
CA ASP A 135 0.20 8.54 -17.11
C ASP A 135 1.31 8.00 -18.04
N GLU A 136 2.46 7.55 -17.49
CA GLU A 136 3.57 6.96 -18.25
C GLU A 136 3.13 5.74 -19.08
N GLY A 137 2.20 4.97 -18.56
CA GLY A 137 1.71 3.75 -19.23
C GLY A 137 0.89 4.01 -20.50
N ASN A 138 0.39 5.25 -20.69
CA ASN A 138 -0.47 5.62 -21.83
C ASN A 138 -1.56 4.56 -22.13
N PHE A 139 -2.19 4.07 -21.05
CA PHE A 139 -3.18 3.00 -21.13
C PHE A 139 -4.45 3.48 -21.81
N SER A 140 -4.91 2.75 -22.83
CA SER A 140 -6.22 2.98 -23.40
C SER A 140 -7.29 2.77 -22.32
N THR A 141 -8.24 3.68 -22.22
CA THR A 141 -9.45 3.50 -21.41
C THR A 141 -10.11 2.17 -21.81
N TRP A 142 -10.23 1.25 -20.87
CA TRP A 142 -10.89 -0.01 -21.10
C TRP A 142 -12.39 0.22 -21.28
N VAL A 143 -12.90 -0.17 -22.43
CA VAL A 143 -14.34 -0.24 -22.71
C VAL A 143 -14.85 -1.61 -22.26
#